data_c38077df2f38550885ab6909e8653b5c
#
_entry.id   c38077df2f38550885ab6909e8653b5c
#
_cell.length_a   1.000
_cell.length_b   1.000
_cell.length_c   1.000
_cell.angle_alpha   90.00
_cell.angle_beta   90.00
_cell.angle_gamma   90.00
#
_symmetry.space_group_name_H-M   'P 1'
#
loop_
_entity.id
_entity.type
_entity.pdbx_description
1 polymer ?
#
loop_
_entity_poly.entity_id
_entity_poly.type
_entity_poly.pdbx_seq_one_letter_code
_entity_poly.pdbx_strand_id
1 'polypeptide(L)'
;MNEVFISEYNHVIEKDYVIKYIEEWKDELIVFFDSKANKIKIFSSICPHFGGEIYYLKKNNELKCKWHDWKFCTETGKCLSYPIKGKLNPYNFEVKPNPLNEYDSKLKDGKIFAVKINQSV
;
A
#
# COMPACT_ATOMS: atom_id res chain seq x y z
N MET A 1 -13.43 7.86 16.67
CA MET A 1 -11.97 7.72 16.55
C MET A 1 -11.62 6.96 15.31
N ASN A 2 -10.60 7.44 14.62
CA ASN A 2 -10.21 6.87 13.32
C ASN A 2 -9.06 5.89 13.43
N GLU A 3 -8.93 5.25 14.57
CA GLU A 3 -7.83 4.34 14.85
C GLU A 3 -8.37 2.91 14.92
N VAL A 4 -7.80 2.02 14.11
CA VAL A 4 -8.26 0.64 14.01
C VAL A 4 -7.09 -0.31 14.20
N PHE A 5 -7.27 -1.32 15.04
CA PHE A 5 -6.27 -2.36 15.23
C PHE A 5 -6.10 -3.19 13.96
N ILE A 6 -4.87 -3.38 13.54
CA ILE A 6 -4.56 -4.16 12.34
C ILE A 6 -3.92 -5.51 12.69
N SER A 7 -2.82 -5.48 13.42
CA SER A 7 -2.04 -6.70 13.62
C SER A 7 -1.01 -6.48 14.74
N GLU A 8 -0.48 -7.59 15.22
CA GLU A 8 0.70 -7.58 16.07
C GLU A 8 1.92 -7.22 15.20
N TYR A 9 2.82 -6.43 15.75
CA TYR A 9 4.05 -6.05 15.05
C TYR A 9 4.86 -7.27 14.61
N ASN A 10 5.03 -8.23 15.54
CA ASN A 10 5.81 -9.44 15.24
C ASN A 10 5.20 -10.25 14.12
N HIS A 11 3.88 -10.23 14.01
CA HIS A 11 3.20 -10.97 12.95
C HIS A 11 3.55 -10.40 11.57
N VAL A 12 3.59 -9.07 11.45
CA VAL A 12 3.96 -8.41 10.19
C VAL A 12 5.40 -8.75 9.83
N ILE A 13 6.31 -8.69 10.79
CA ILE A 13 7.71 -9.01 10.55
C ILE A 13 7.88 -10.45 10.11
N GLU A 14 7.15 -11.37 10.73
CA GLU A 14 7.23 -12.79 10.43
C GLU A 14 6.65 -13.14 9.07
N LYS A 15 5.56 -12.49 8.68
CA LYS A 15 4.85 -12.79 7.44
C LYS A 15 5.25 -11.90 6.26
N ASP A 16 6.14 -10.95 6.47
CA ASP A 16 6.59 -9.94 5.51
C ASP A 16 5.54 -8.84 5.28
N TYR A 17 4.27 -9.17 5.23
CA TYR A 17 3.19 -8.20 5.19
C TYR A 17 1.88 -8.86 5.61
N VAL A 18 0.92 -8.02 5.96
CA VAL A 18 -0.41 -8.48 6.36
C VAL A 18 -1.43 -7.68 5.58
N ILE A 19 -2.45 -8.37 5.09
CA ILE A 19 -3.60 -7.75 4.43
C ILE A 19 -4.77 -7.83 5.39
N LYS A 20 -5.46 -6.70 5.58
CA LYS A 20 -6.64 -6.69 6.43
C LYS A 20 -7.72 -5.78 5.87
N TYR A 21 -8.94 -6.30 5.77
CA TYR A 21 -10.09 -5.51 5.37
C TYR A 21 -10.66 -4.76 6.57
N ILE A 22 -10.90 -3.46 6.41
CA ILE A 22 -11.48 -2.63 7.46
C ILE A 22 -12.90 -2.27 7.05
N GLU A 23 -13.84 -2.87 7.73
CA GLU A 23 -15.26 -2.69 7.44
C GLU A 23 -15.71 -1.22 7.52
N GLU A 24 -15.24 -0.54 8.56
CA GLU A 24 -15.64 0.87 8.80
C GLU A 24 -15.20 1.79 7.68
N TRP A 25 -14.10 1.48 7.02
CA TRP A 25 -13.54 2.30 5.95
C TRP A 25 -13.83 1.72 4.57
N LYS A 26 -14.41 0.54 4.53
CA LYS A 26 -14.66 -0.20 3.29
C LYS A 26 -13.42 -0.24 2.41
N ASP A 27 -12.30 -0.55 3.02
CA ASP A 27 -11.01 -0.61 2.35
C ASP A 27 -10.21 -1.78 2.87
N GLU A 28 -9.37 -2.32 2.00
CA GLU A 28 -8.45 -3.38 2.36
C GLU A 28 -7.06 -2.78 2.44
N LEU A 29 -6.38 -3.04 3.56
CA LEU A 29 -5.09 -2.42 3.84
C LEU A 29 -3.97 -3.43 3.76
N ILE A 30 -2.82 -2.98 3.25
CA ILE A 30 -1.58 -3.74 3.33
C ILE A 30 -0.66 -3.06 4.34
N VAL A 31 -0.13 -3.85 5.25
CA VAL A 31 0.74 -3.40 6.33
C VAL A 31 2.06 -4.12 6.21
N PHE A 32 3.14 -3.39 6.17
CA PHE A 32 4.48 -3.97 6.02
C PHE A 32 5.52 -3.09 6.69
N PHE A 33 6.71 -3.65 6.89
CA PHE A 33 7.83 -2.88 7.41
C PHE A 33 8.68 -2.39 6.24
N ASP A 34 8.71 -1.08 6.05
CA ASP A 34 9.52 -0.46 5.01
C ASP A 34 10.97 -0.37 5.50
N SER A 35 11.83 -1.22 4.97
CA SER A 35 13.22 -1.29 5.41
C SER A 35 14.01 -0.03 5.09
N LYS A 36 13.60 0.69 4.06
CA LYS A 36 14.26 1.92 3.67
C LYS A 36 13.93 3.07 4.63
N ALA A 37 12.66 3.20 4.96
CA ALA A 37 12.21 4.22 5.92
C ALA A 37 12.37 3.77 7.38
N ASN A 38 12.61 2.48 7.57
CA ASN A 38 12.76 1.87 8.89
C ASN A 38 11.53 2.08 9.78
N LYS A 39 10.35 1.86 9.20
CA LYS A 39 9.10 1.99 9.93
C LYS A 39 7.97 1.21 9.26
N ILE A 40 6.91 1.00 10.03
CA ILE A 40 5.70 0.36 9.50
C ILE A 40 4.98 1.35 8.57
N LYS A 41 4.58 0.85 7.41
CA LYS A 41 3.80 1.61 6.43
C LYS A 41 2.49 0.90 6.16
N ILE A 42 1.45 1.66 5.91
CA ILE A 42 0.11 1.16 5.65
C ILE A 42 -0.47 1.87 4.44
N PHE A 43 -0.90 1.10 3.45
CA PHE A 43 -1.56 1.62 2.26
C PHE A 43 -2.81 0.82 1.96
N SER A 44 -3.69 1.39 1.14
CA SER A 44 -4.76 0.60 0.55
C SER A 44 -4.14 -0.50 -0.30
N SER A 45 -4.62 -1.72 -0.17
CA SER A 45 -4.09 -2.86 -0.93
C SER A 45 -4.79 -3.04 -2.27
N ILE A 46 -5.71 -2.15 -2.60
CA ILE A 46 -6.44 -2.23 -3.86
C ILE A 46 -5.85 -1.25 -4.85
N CYS A 47 -5.39 -1.79 -5.98
CA CYS A 47 -4.82 -0.96 -7.04
C CYS A 47 -5.89 -0.01 -7.57
N PRO A 48 -5.64 1.29 -7.58
CA PRO A 48 -6.65 2.27 -7.99
C PRO A 48 -7.06 2.18 -9.46
N HIS A 49 -6.32 1.45 -10.28
CA HIS A 49 -6.60 1.38 -11.71
C HIS A 49 -7.42 0.15 -12.09
N PHE A 50 -7.10 -0.97 -11.48
CA PHE A 50 -7.68 -2.24 -11.92
C PHE A 50 -8.37 -3.00 -10.82
N GLY A 51 -8.39 -2.45 -9.62
CA GLY A 51 -8.92 -3.17 -8.46
C GLY A 51 -8.09 -4.38 -8.09
N GLY A 52 -6.89 -4.52 -8.67
CA GLY A 52 -6.02 -5.63 -8.37
C GLY A 52 -5.39 -5.51 -6.99
N GLU A 53 -4.97 -6.63 -6.45
CA GLU A 53 -4.40 -6.69 -5.13
C GLU A 53 -2.95 -6.26 -5.12
N ILE A 54 -2.58 -5.45 -4.14
CA ILE A 54 -1.19 -5.02 -3.94
C ILE A 54 -0.51 -6.01 -3.01
N TYR A 55 0.74 -6.33 -3.30
CA TYR A 55 1.54 -7.17 -2.42
C TYR A 55 2.93 -6.57 -2.22
N TYR A 56 3.59 -6.99 -1.15
CA TYR A 56 4.89 -6.47 -0.78
C TYR A 56 5.97 -7.53 -0.97
N LEU A 57 7.05 -7.14 -1.63
CA LEU A 57 8.22 -7.99 -1.84
C LEU A 57 9.34 -7.50 -0.92
N LYS A 58 9.52 -8.19 0.19
CA LYS A 58 10.54 -7.85 1.17
C LYS A 58 11.94 -7.84 0.59
N LYS A 59 12.22 -8.77 -0.28
CA LYS A 59 13.54 -8.92 -0.90
C LYS A 59 13.99 -7.64 -1.60
N ASN A 60 13.07 -6.99 -2.29
CA ASN A 60 13.39 -5.78 -3.05
C ASN A 60 12.85 -4.51 -2.40
N ASN A 61 12.11 -4.65 -1.30
CA ASN A 61 11.39 -3.54 -0.67
C ASN A 61 10.51 -2.81 -1.68
N GLU A 62 9.63 -3.57 -2.34
CA GLU A 62 8.76 -3.05 -3.38
C GLU A 62 7.30 -3.42 -3.16
N LEU A 63 6.42 -2.51 -3.53
CA LEU A 63 4.99 -2.80 -3.63
C LEU A 63 4.64 -3.01 -5.09
N LYS A 64 3.87 -4.05 -5.38
CA LYS A 64 3.46 -4.37 -6.74
C LYS A 64 1.99 -4.75 -6.80
N CYS A 65 1.36 -4.45 -7.93
CA CYS A 65 0.02 -4.91 -8.21
C CYS A 65 0.09 -6.28 -8.88
N LYS A 66 -0.69 -7.23 -8.39
CA LYS A 66 -0.69 -8.60 -8.92
C LYS A 66 -1.15 -8.70 -10.37
N TRP A 67 -1.95 -7.73 -10.82
CA TRP A 67 -2.53 -7.83 -12.15
C TRP A 67 -1.56 -7.50 -13.27
N HIS A 68 -0.74 -6.46 -13.08
CA HIS A 68 0.13 -5.99 -14.16
C HIS A 68 1.55 -5.68 -13.70
N ASP A 69 1.90 -6.10 -12.49
CA ASP A 69 3.22 -5.85 -11.91
C ASP A 69 3.60 -4.37 -11.87
N TRP A 70 2.62 -3.50 -11.75
CA TRP A 70 2.89 -2.09 -11.54
C TRP A 70 3.55 -1.90 -10.18
N LYS A 71 4.59 -1.09 -10.16
CA LYS A 71 5.35 -0.84 -8.95
C LYS A 71 4.92 0.46 -8.29
N PHE A 72 4.87 0.42 -6.96
CA PHE A 72 4.51 1.60 -6.17
C PHE A 72 5.61 1.88 -5.15
N CYS A 73 5.81 3.16 -4.86
CA CYS A 73 6.80 3.58 -3.87
C CYS A 73 6.33 3.20 -2.47
N THR A 74 7.21 2.54 -1.71
CA THR A 74 6.89 2.13 -0.34
C THR A 74 6.76 3.32 0.60
N GLU A 75 7.36 4.44 0.24
CA GLU A 75 7.35 5.63 1.09
C GLU A 75 6.13 6.51 0.84
N THR A 76 5.73 6.69 -0.41
CA THR A 76 4.68 7.64 -0.78
C THR A 76 3.44 6.99 -1.38
N GLY A 77 3.53 5.73 -1.81
CA GLY A 77 2.44 5.07 -2.53
C GLY A 77 2.32 5.47 -3.98
N LYS A 78 3.18 6.34 -4.47
CA LYS A 78 3.13 6.77 -5.86
C LYS A 78 3.51 5.65 -6.80
N CYS A 79 2.86 5.60 -7.96
CA CYS A 79 3.22 4.64 -8.98
C CYS A 79 4.59 4.98 -9.57
N LEU A 80 5.52 4.04 -9.49
CA LEU A 80 6.89 4.25 -9.97
C LEU A 80 7.07 3.80 -11.41
N SER A 81 6.44 2.70 -11.76
CA SER A 81 6.53 2.20 -13.13
C SER A 81 5.34 1.33 -13.44
N TYR A 82 4.84 1.50 -14.61
CA TYR A 82 3.77 0.68 -15.13
C TYR A 82 4.26 0.09 -16.46
N PRO A 83 3.86 -1.15 -16.77
CA PRO A 83 4.43 -1.86 -17.92
C PRO A 83 3.84 -1.44 -19.26
N ILE A 84 3.27 -0.28 -19.36
CA ILE A 84 2.80 0.24 -20.63
C ILE A 84 3.99 0.84 -21.36
N LYS A 85 4.50 0.11 -22.31
CA LYS A 85 5.56 0.63 -23.16
C LYS A 85 4.93 1.55 -24.18
N GLY A 86 5.54 2.71 -24.36
CA GLY A 86 4.95 3.82 -25.06
C GLY A 86 4.28 3.49 -26.39
N LYS A 87 4.93 2.73 -27.23
CA LYS A 87 4.39 2.39 -28.53
C LYS A 87 3.18 1.46 -28.48
N LEU A 88 2.88 0.92 -27.32
CA LEU A 88 1.74 0.02 -27.14
C LEU A 88 0.58 0.67 -26.42
N ASN A 89 0.69 1.94 -26.12
CA ASN A 89 -0.40 2.69 -25.52
C ASN A 89 -1.40 3.05 -26.62
N PRO A 90 -2.55 2.35 -26.68
CA PRO A 90 -3.51 2.56 -27.76
C PRO A 90 -4.18 3.93 -27.73
N TYR A 91 -4.10 4.60 -26.60
CA TYR A 91 -4.79 5.87 -26.41
C TYR A 91 -3.88 7.06 -26.63
N ASN A 92 -2.59 6.81 -26.72
CA ASN A 92 -1.60 7.85 -27.01
C ASN A 92 -1.72 9.09 -26.11
N PHE A 93 -2.04 8.87 -24.83
CA PHE A 93 -2.02 9.96 -23.85
C PHE A 93 -1.39 9.45 -22.57
N GLU A 94 -0.87 10.40 -21.80
CA GLU A 94 -0.25 10.06 -20.53
C GLU A 94 -1.31 9.70 -19.51
N VAL A 95 -1.27 8.46 -19.06
CA VAL A 95 -2.07 8.03 -17.92
C VAL A 95 -1.16 8.07 -16.72
N LYS A 96 -1.38 9.03 -15.84
CA LYS A 96 -0.65 9.06 -14.58
C LYS A 96 -1.49 8.29 -13.57
N PRO A 97 -1.01 7.13 -13.15
CA PRO A 97 -1.75 6.35 -12.15
C PRO A 97 -1.87 7.11 -10.84
N ASN A 98 -3.03 7.03 -10.22
CA ASN A 98 -3.21 7.60 -8.90
C ASN A 98 -2.33 6.87 -7.89
N PRO A 99 -1.81 7.56 -6.88
CA PRO A 99 -1.05 6.89 -5.84
C PRO A 99 -1.99 6.03 -4.97
N LEU A 100 -1.40 5.07 -4.28
CA LEU A 100 -2.14 4.29 -3.30
C LEU A 100 -2.52 5.22 -2.14
N ASN A 101 -3.71 5.03 -1.60
CA ASN A 101 -4.10 5.76 -0.40
C ASN A 101 -3.22 5.31 0.76
N GLU A 102 -2.69 6.28 1.49
CA GLU A 102 -1.83 6.01 2.63
C GLU A 102 -2.60 6.22 3.92
N TYR A 103 -2.28 5.39 4.92
CA TYR A 103 -2.80 5.52 6.27
C TYR A 103 -1.62 5.66 7.22
N ASP A 104 -1.80 6.43 8.29
CA ASP A 104 -0.78 6.52 9.32
C ASP A 104 -0.77 5.25 10.16
N SER A 105 0.37 4.94 10.73
CA SER A 105 0.50 3.81 11.62
C SER A 105 0.83 4.29 13.03
N LYS A 106 0.26 3.61 14.02
CA LYS A 106 0.62 3.80 15.42
C LYS A 106 1.04 2.46 15.99
N LEU A 107 2.12 2.45 16.72
CA LEU A 107 2.62 1.26 17.39
C LEU A 107 2.48 1.46 18.89
N LYS A 108 1.64 0.62 19.51
CA LYS A 108 1.42 0.66 20.96
C LYS A 108 1.49 -0.76 21.50
N ASP A 109 2.39 -0.98 22.46
CA ASP A 109 2.52 -2.29 23.13
C ASP A 109 2.65 -3.46 22.15
N GLY A 110 3.44 -3.26 21.08
CA GLY A 110 3.67 -4.28 20.08
C GLY A 110 2.51 -4.49 19.12
N LYS A 111 1.51 -3.61 19.15
CA LYS A 111 0.33 -3.70 18.28
C LYS A 111 0.29 -2.53 17.32
N ILE A 112 -0.06 -2.84 16.08
CA ILE A 112 -0.12 -1.86 15.01
C ILE A 112 -1.56 -1.41 14.81
N PHE A 113 -1.76 -0.10 14.79
CA PHE A 113 -3.06 0.50 14.50
C PHE A 113 -2.94 1.36 13.25
N ALA A 114 -3.95 1.32 12.41
CA ALA A 114 -4.04 2.21 11.27
C ALA A 114 -4.86 3.43 11.64
N VAL A 115 -4.42 4.59 11.19
CA VAL A 115 -5.11 5.84 11.44
C VAL A 115 -5.38 6.51 10.10
N LYS A 116 -6.63 6.89 9.89
CA LYS A 116 -7.02 7.54 8.65
C LYS A 116 -6.41 8.94 8.60
N ILE A 117 -5.72 9.21 7.49
CA ILE A 117 -5.11 10.52 7.30
C ILE A 117 -6.22 11.50 6.93
N ASN A 118 -6.34 12.55 7.72
CA ASN A 118 -7.34 13.58 7.47
C ASN A 118 -6.84 14.46 6.34
N GLN A 119 -7.43 14.26 5.18
CA GLN A 119 -7.14 15.16 4.08
C GLN A 119 -8.16 16.27 4.10
N SER A 120 -7.81 17.36 4.72
CA SER A 120 -8.64 18.54 4.64
C SER A 120 -8.48 19.13 3.26
N VAL A 121 -9.56 19.25 2.60
CA VAL A 121 -9.60 19.84 1.28
C VAL A 121 -9.73 21.33 1.41
#